data_f14c398e4ae268e7ffa95a7db8ce3439
#
_entry.id   f14c398e4ae268e7ffa95a7db8ce3439
#
_cell.length_a   1.000
_cell.length_b   1.000
_cell.length_c   1.000
_cell.angle_alpha   90.00
_cell.angle_beta   90.00
_cell.angle_gamma   90.00
#
_symmetry.space_group_name_H-M   'P 1'
#
loop_
_entity.id
_entity.type
_entity.pdbx_description
1 polymer ?
#
loop_
_entity_poly.entity_id
_entity_poly.type
_entity_poly.pdbx_seq_one_letter_code
_entity_poly.pdbx_strand_id
1 'polypeptide(L)'
;FQIPEFGFLALAMMLSNMVGGIDLSIAGVISITSSVAAVYMQDSWISVILVSILCLCIGIGVGLFNGFIIQRFRIQPFIVTFATWYICGGIAYLVLPRDGGEVPQKFIGALTHRFGGKFSVAMLIIIVCLILWTWFKKTRLGISLYAVGNNAHAASLNGINVKKVNYFAYAASGIFAAMCGLYRVAVTATGSPTAGESFFNQAISATVIGGTLLTGGIGGQYGTIIGVLAFKAINDLLVFAGASSYWSTLFQGALLIAAVLVSTISEIRNERKELVE
;
A
#
# COMPACT_ATOMS: atom_id res chain seq x y z
N PHE A 1 15.55 4.45 -7.43
CA PHE A 1 14.55 5.27 -6.71
C PHE A 1 13.15 4.63 -6.64
N GLN A 2 12.72 3.81 -7.57
CA GLN A 2 11.35 3.29 -7.62
C GLN A 2 11.07 2.12 -6.66
N ILE A 3 12.08 1.34 -6.25
CA ILE A 3 11.87 0.18 -5.36
C ILE A 3 11.20 0.55 -4.02
N PRO A 4 11.64 1.60 -3.29
CA PRO A 4 10.96 1.99 -2.05
C PRO A 4 9.52 2.45 -2.26
N GLU A 5 9.22 3.15 -3.35
CA GLU A 5 7.90 3.60 -3.71
C GLU A 5 6.94 2.42 -3.86
N PHE A 6 7.29 1.46 -4.72
CA PHE A 6 6.52 0.23 -4.88
C PHE A 6 6.49 -0.63 -3.62
N GLY A 7 7.56 -0.59 -2.83
CA GLY A 7 7.64 -1.30 -1.55
C GLY A 7 6.58 -0.81 -0.57
N PHE A 8 6.51 0.49 -0.29
CA PHE A 8 5.49 1.06 0.59
C PHE A 8 4.08 0.83 0.06
N LEU A 9 3.89 1.02 -1.24
CA LEU A 9 2.63 0.81 -1.91
C LEU A 9 2.13 -0.64 -1.75
N ALA A 10 2.96 -1.63 -2.03
CA ALA A 10 2.60 -3.03 -1.93
C ALA A 10 2.41 -3.49 -0.47
N LEU A 11 3.18 -2.93 0.47
CA LEU A 11 2.97 -3.18 1.91
C LEU A 11 1.62 -2.62 2.40
N ALA A 12 1.20 -1.46 1.89
CA ALA A 12 -0.13 -0.92 2.17
C ALA A 12 -1.22 -1.88 1.69
N MET A 13 -1.17 -2.30 0.43
CA MET A 13 -2.14 -3.21 -0.17
C MET A 13 -2.15 -4.59 0.52
N MET A 14 -0.98 -5.12 0.87
CA MET A 14 -0.85 -6.41 1.54
C MET A 14 -1.61 -6.44 2.86
N LEU A 15 -1.54 -5.38 3.67
CA LEU A 15 -2.19 -5.34 4.99
C LEU A 15 -3.71 -5.40 4.89
N SER A 16 -4.32 -4.70 3.94
CA SER A 16 -5.76 -4.77 3.70
C SER A 16 -6.15 -6.11 3.10
N ASN A 17 -5.38 -6.64 2.15
CA ASN A 17 -5.64 -7.94 1.55
C ASN A 17 -5.58 -9.07 2.58
N MET A 18 -4.70 -8.99 3.58
CA MET A 18 -4.60 -10.03 4.62
C MET A 18 -5.88 -10.22 5.43
N VAL A 19 -6.75 -9.22 5.52
CA VAL A 19 -8.07 -9.34 6.16
C VAL A 19 -9.22 -9.56 5.15
N GLY A 20 -8.87 -9.90 3.90
CA GLY A 20 -9.84 -10.14 2.83
C GLY A 20 -10.47 -8.86 2.26
N GLY A 21 -9.77 -7.74 2.32
CA GLY A 21 -10.27 -6.46 1.81
C GLY A 21 -9.31 -5.79 0.83
N ILE A 22 -9.84 -5.34 -0.31
CA ILE A 22 -9.08 -4.54 -1.27
C ILE A 22 -9.20 -3.06 -0.88
N ASP A 23 -8.07 -2.39 -0.67
CA ASP A 23 -8.02 -0.97 -0.29
C ASP A 23 -7.60 -0.09 -1.46
N LEU A 24 -8.59 0.49 -2.16
CA LEU A 24 -8.33 1.44 -3.24
C LEU A 24 -8.01 2.84 -2.72
N SER A 25 -8.35 3.13 -1.47
CA SER A 25 -8.10 4.46 -0.89
C SER A 25 -6.62 4.79 -0.78
N ILE A 26 -5.74 3.78 -0.86
CA ILE A 26 -4.28 3.94 -0.94
C ILE A 26 -3.91 4.99 -2.00
N ALA A 27 -4.51 4.92 -3.19
CA ALA A 27 -4.28 5.89 -4.27
C ALA A 27 -4.68 7.32 -3.84
N GLY A 28 -5.83 7.48 -3.19
CA GLY A 28 -6.27 8.76 -2.66
C GLY A 28 -5.37 9.29 -1.55
N VAL A 29 -4.92 8.43 -0.64
CA VAL A 29 -3.98 8.81 0.44
C VAL A 29 -2.64 9.27 -0.13
N ILE A 30 -2.10 8.60 -1.16
CA ILE A 30 -0.88 9.03 -1.84
C ILE A 30 -1.07 10.42 -2.44
N SER A 31 -2.19 10.67 -3.12
CA SER A 31 -2.50 11.95 -3.75
C SER A 31 -2.63 13.08 -2.73
N ILE A 32 -3.39 12.88 -1.65
CA ILE A 32 -3.57 13.92 -0.64
C ILE A 32 -2.29 14.20 0.14
N THR A 33 -1.51 13.19 0.49
CA THR A 33 -0.23 13.36 1.22
C THR A 33 0.83 13.99 0.34
N SER A 34 0.85 13.68 -0.97
CA SER A 34 1.68 14.36 -1.97
C SER A 34 1.35 15.86 -2.05
N SER A 35 0.05 16.20 -2.16
CA SER A 35 -0.40 17.59 -2.23
C SER A 35 -0.11 18.36 -0.95
N VAL A 36 -0.43 17.78 0.21
CA VAL A 36 -0.19 18.40 1.53
C VAL A 36 1.29 18.65 1.77
N ALA A 37 2.15 17.68 1.46
CA ALA A 37 3.59 17.82 1.65
C ALA A 37 4.15 18.95 0.77
N ALA A 38 3.76 19.02 -0.51
CA ALA A 38 4.27 20.02 -1.45
C ALA A 38 3.80 21.44 -1.16
N VAL A 39 2.64 21.61 -0.52
CA VAL A 39 2.07 22.94 -0.22
C VAL A 39 2.53 23.46 1.14
N TYR A 40 2.58 22.60 2.16
CA TYR A 40 2.77 23.05 3.55
C TYR A 40 4.19 22.81 4.10
N MET A 41 5.02 22.02 3.42
CA MET A 41 6.37 21.75 3.90
C MET A 41 7.30 22.93 3.58
N GLN A 42 7.91 23.51 4.62
CA GLN A 42 8.87 24.61 4.50
C GLN A 42 10.30 24.13 4.75
N ASP A 43 11.32 24.92 4.37
CA ASP A 43 12.73 24.58 4.53
C ASP A 43 13.22 24.71 5.99
N SER A 44 12.52 24.04 6.90
CA SER A 44 12.92 23.88 8.30
C SER A 44 12.65 22.45 8.76
N TRP A 45 13.52 21.88 9.58
CA TRP A 45 13.35 20.52 10.11
C TRP A 45 12.05 20.36 10.91
N ILE A 46 11.64 21.42 11.62
CA ILE A 46 10.39 21.40 12.41
C ILE A 46 9.19 21.26 11.45
N SER A 47 9.16 22.05 10.37
CA SER A 47 8.10 21.95 9.35
C SER A 47 8.10 20.58 8.68
N VAL A 48 9.26 20.07 8.28
CA VAL A 48 9.42 18.76 7.64
C VAL A 48 8.85 17.66 8.55
N ILE A 49 9.19 17.66 9.84
CA ILE A 49 8.69 16.66 10.80
C ILE A 49 7.19 16.80 11.03
N LEU A 50 6.70 18.02 11.29
CA LEU A 50 5.28 18.26 11.56
C LEU A 50 4.39 17.89 10.37
N VAL A 51 4.77 18.29 9.16
CA VAL A 51 3.99 17.97 7.94
C VAL A 51 4.08 16.47 7.63
N SER A 52 5.21 15.81 7.86
CA SER A 52 5.31 14.36 7.71
C SER A 52 4.40 13.61 8.70
N ILE A 53 4.37 14.05 9.97
CA ILE A 53 3.44 13.49 10.97
C ILE A 53 1.99 13.74 10.55
N LEU A 54 1.66 14.94 10.07
CA LEU A 54 0.31 15.25 9.57
C LEU A 54 -0.08 14.32 8.43
N CYS A 55 0.79 14.07 7.46
CA CYS A 55 0.54 13.12 6.37
C CYS A 55 0.29 11.69 6.88
N LEU A 56 1.08 11.23 7.86
CA LEU A 56 0.85 9.93 8.49
C LEU A 56 -0.49 9.88 9.24
N CYS A 57 -0.85 10.94 9.96
CA CYS A 57 -2.15 11.06 10.64
C CYS A 57 -3.32 11.04 9.64
N ILE A 58 -3.18 11.69 8.47
CA ILE A 58 -4.16 11.62 7.39
C ILE A 58 -4.32 10.17 6.92
N GLY A 59 -3.22 9.45 6.66
CA GLY A 59 -3.27 8.05 6.26
C GLY A 59 -3.96 7.16 7.30
N ILE A 60 -3.60 7.31 8.58
CA ILE A 60 -4.26 6.60 9.70
C ILE A 60 -5.75 6.94 9.75
N GLY A 61 -6.11 8.23 9.64
CA GLY A 61 -7.49 8.70 9.70
C GLY A 61 -8.34 8.11 8.59
N VAL A 62 -7.85 8.12 7.36
CA VAL A 62 -8.52 7.51 6.20
C VAL A 62 -8.68 6.01 6.38
N GLY A 63 -7.62 5.31 6.81
CA GLY A 63 -7.68 3.88 7.07
C GLY A 63 -8.67 3.51 8.18
N LEU A 64 -8.66 4.24 9.30
CA LEU A 64 -9.64 4.03 10.38
C LEU A 64 -11.07 4.34 9.93
N PHE A 65 -11.28 5.38 9.14
CA PHE A 65 -12.57 5.71 8.55
C PHE A 65 -13.08 4.56 7.69
N ASN A 66 -12.26 4.03 6.78
CA ASN A 66 -12.62 2.87 5.96
C ASN A 66 -12.95 1.65 6.83
N GLY A 67 -12.07 1.31 7.78
CA GLY A 67 -12.31 0.21 8.71
C GLY A 67 -13.62 0.37 9.50
N PHE A 68 -13.93 1.60 9.95
CA PHE A 68 -15.17 1.91 10.65
C PHE A 68 -16.41 1.69 9.77
N ILE A 69 -16.43 2.26 8.57
CA ILE A 69 -17.57 2.13 7.64
C ILE A 69 -17.80 0.67 7.27
N ILE A 70 -16.73 -0.04 6.88
CA ILE A 70 -16.80 -1.47 6.51
C ILE A 70 -17.39 -2.30 7.65
N GLN A 71 -16.86 -2.14 8.87
CA GLN A 71 -17.27 -2.95 10.01
C GLN A 71 -18.63 -2.55 10.60
N ARG A 72 -19.01 -1.27 10.53
CA ARG A 72 -20.27 -0.77 11.11
C ARG A 72 -21.45 -1.07 10.22
N PHE A 73 -21.28 -0.89 8.89
CA PHE A 73 -22.37 -1.03 7.93
C PHE A 73 -22.30 -2.34 7.12
N ARG A 74 -21.24 -3.16 7.31
CA ARG A 74 -21.02 -4.42 6.60
C ARG A 74 -21.02 -4.26 5.07
N ILE A 75 -20.51 -3.12 4.59
CA ILE A 75 -20.38 -2.83 3.17
C ILE A 75 -19.11 -3.51 2.67
N GLN A 76 -19.13 -3.96 1.41
CA GLN A 76 -17.94 -4.53 0.78
C GLN A 76 -16.77 -3.54 0.79
N PRO A 77 -15.56 -3.96 1.20
CA PRO A 77 -14.38 -3.10 1.30
C PRO A 77 -14.10 -2.31 0.03
N PHE A 78 -14.18 -2.96 -1.12
CA PHE A 78 -13.97 -2.34 -2.44
C PHE A 78 -14.82 -1.08 -2.65
N ILE A 79 -16.12 -1.13 -2.31
CA ILE A 79 -17.04 -0.01 -2.51
C ILE A 79 -16.65 1.18 -1.62
N VAL A 80 -16.38 0.91 -0.34
CA VAL A 80 -16.01 1.96 0.64
C VAL A 80 -14.69 2.61 0.25
N THR A 81 -13.66 1.82 -0.02
CA THR A 81 -12.32 2.32 -0.31
C THR A 81 -12.26 3.02 -1.67
N PHE A 82 -13.06 2.58 -2.65
CA PHE A 82 -13.21 3.26 -3.92
C PHE A 82 -13.83 4.66 -3.75
N ALA A 83 -14.93 4.77 -3.00
CA ALA A 83 -15.54 6.07 -2.69
C ALA A 83 -14.55 6.98 -1.93
N THR A 84 -13.82 6.44 -0.96
CA THR A 84 -12.82 7.18 -0.20
C THR A 84 -11.65 7.63 -1.07
N TRP A 85 -11.23 6.85 -2.08
CA TRP A 85 -10.24 7.29 -3.06
C TRP A 85 -10.67 8.59 -3.76
N TYR A 86 -11.90 8.65 -4.26
CA TYR A 86 -12.41 9.87 -4.91
C TYR A 86 -12.54 11.05 -3.95
N ILE A 87 -12.97 10.80 -2.70
CA ILE A 87 -13.03 11.85 -1.67
C ILE A 87 -11.62 12.42 -1.42
N CYS A 88 -10.64 11.56 -1.18
CA CYS A 88 -9.26 11.98 -0.97
C CYS A 88 -8.66 12.67 -2.19
N GLY A 89 -8.96 12.20 -3.41
CA GLY A 89 -8.56 12.82 -4.66
C GLY A 89 -9.16 14.24 -4.80
N GLY A 90 -10.45 14.40 -4.51
CA GLY A 90 -11.10 15.71 -4.47
C GLY A 90 -10.44 16.67 -3.47
N ILE A 91 -10.14 16.20 -2.27
CA ILE A 91 -9.42 17.00 -1.26
C ILE A 91 -8.00 17.32 -1.75
N ALA A 92 -7.31 16.40 -2.42
CA ALA A 92 -5.98 16.63 -2.98
C ALA A 92 -6.01 17.79 -4.01
N TYR A 93 -7.02 17.84 -4.89
CA TYR A 93 -7.22 18.95 -5.83
C TYR A 93 -7.58 20.28 -5.14
N LEU A 94 -8.33 20.25 -4.03
CA LEU A 94 -8.60 21.48 -3.24
C LEU A 94 -7.33 22.03 -2.59
N VAL A 95 -6.40 21.17 -2.17
CA VAL A 95 -5.12 21.56 -1.59
C VAL A 95 -4.12 21.99 -2.66
N LEU A 96 -4.03 21.26 -3.77
CA LEU A 96 -3.11 21.49 -4.88
C LEU A 96 -3.85 21.31 -6.20
N PRO A 97 -4.37 22.39 -6.84
CA PRO A 97 -5.20 22.28 -8.05
C PRO A 97 -4.51 21.74 -9.30
N ARG A 98 -3.18 21.74 -9.32
CA ARG A 98 -2.33 21.24 -10.42
C ARG A 98 -0.98 20.80 -9.87
N ASP A 99 -0.26 20.00 -10.61
CA ASP A 99 1.10 19.60 -10.26
C ASP A 99 1.96 20.82 -9.97
N GLY A 100 2.72 20.78 -8.85
CA GLY A 100 3.51 21.92 -8.41
C GLY A 100 3.84 21.87 -6.92
N GLY A 101 4.03 23.05 -6.33
CA GLY A 101 4.50 23.22 -4.96
C GLY A 101 6.03 23.11 -4.86
N GLU A 102 6.56 23.53 -3.71
CA GLU A 102 7.99 23.51 -3.44
C GLU A 102 8.31 22.51 -2.35
N VAL A 103 9.20 21.59 -2.65
CA VAL A 103 9.64 20.55 -1.70
C VAL A 103 11.02 20.89 -1.19
N PRO A 104 11.23 21.07 0.13
CA PRO A 104 12.50 21.45 0.70
C PRO A 104 13.61 20.44 0.38
N GLN A 105 14.79 20.95 0.00
CA GLN A 105 15.95 20.10 -0.28
C GLN A 105 16.38 19.26 0.92
N LYS A 106 16.14 19.73 2.14
CA LYS A 106 16.37 18.97 3.37
C LYS A 106 15.54 17.69 3.42
N PHE A 107 14.25 17.77 3.04
CA PHE A 107 13.35 16.61 2.99
C PHE A 107 13.75 15.65 1.87
N ILE A 108 14.00 16.17 0.67
CA ILE A 108 14.48 15.40 -0.46
C ILE A 108 15.75 14.64 -0.05
N GLY A 109 16.76 15.35 0.46
CA GLY A 109 18.02 14.76 0.92
C GLY A 109 17.82 13.70 2.00
N ALA A 110 16.93 13.94 2.97
CA ALA A 110 16.68 13.01 4.06
C ALA A 110 16.14 11.64 3.57
N LEU A 111 15.24 11.61 2.60
CA LEU A 111 14.63 10.36 2.13
C LEU A 111 15.39 9.73 0.95
N THR A 112 16.00 10.55 0.09
CA THR A 112 16.67 10.06 -1.13
C THR A 112 18.17 9.86 -0.95
N HIS A 113 18.76 10.33 0.19
CA HIS A 113 20.18 10.12 0.47
C HIS A 113 20.55 8.64 0.36
N ARG A 114 21.68 8.38 -0.30
CA ARG A 114 22.17 7.00 -0.52
C ARG A 114 23.43 6.75 0.28
N PHE A 115 23.36 5.80 1.20
CA PHE A 115 24.53 5.31 1.92
C PHE A 115 25.40 4.45 1.00
N GLY A 116 26.68 4.80 0.87
CA GLY A 116 27.59 4.10 -0.04
C GLY A 116 27.14 4.07 -1.50
N GLY A 117 26.30 5.03 -1.94
CA GLY A 117 25.78 5.11 -3.30
C GLY A 117 24.71 4.07 -3.66
N LYS A 118 24.38 3.13 -2.77
CA LYS A 118 23.51 1.96 -3.07
C LYS A 118 22.16 2.01 -2.38
N PHE A 119 22.10 2.24 -1.08
CA PHE A 119 20.88 2.12 -0.28
C PHE A 119 20.33 3.49 0.12
N SER A 120 19.09 3.79 -0.27
CA SER A 120 18.41 5.00 0.20
C SER A 120 17.85 4.83 1.61
N VAL A 121 17.63 5.93 2.34
CA VAL A 121 16.98 5.92 3.66
C VAL A 121 15.63 5.21 3.60
N ALA A 122 14.84 5.47 2.56
CA ALA A 122 13.55 4.80 2.38
C ALA A 122 13.69 3.27 2.23
N MET A 123 14.75 2.79 1.60
CA MET A 123 15.04 1.35 1.49
C MET A 123 15.41 0.75 2.86
N LEU A 124 16.16 1.49 3.68
CA LEU A 124 16.45 1.08 5.06
C LEU A 124 15.17 1.00 5.90
N ILE A 125 14.24 1.94 5.74
CA ILE A 125 12.93 1.88 6.42
C ILE A 125 12.18 0.60 6.05
N ILE A 126 12.14 0.23 4.77
CA ILE A 126 11.51 -1.05 4.35
C ILE A 126 12.21 -2.25 5.00
N ILE A 127 13.53 -2.27 5.02
CA ILE A 127 14.29 -3.36 5.67
C ILE A 127 13.94 -3.45 7.16
N VAL A 128 13.87 -2.31 7.85
CA VAL A 128 13.43 -2.27 9.26
C VAL A 128 12.00 -2.80 9.40
N CYS A 129 11.07 -2.41 8.51
CA CYS A 129 9.71 -2.94 8.50
C CYS A 129 9.69 -4.47 8.32
N LEU A 130 10.53 -5.02 7.44
CA LEU A 130 10.65 -6.47 7.25
C LEU A 130 11.16 -7.19 8.50
N ILE A 131 12.16 -6.62 9.19
CA ILE A 131 12.67 -7.16 10.44
C ILE A 131 11.57 -7.13 11.52
N LEU A 132 10.88 -6.00 11.66
CA LEU A 132 9.78 -5.86 12.62
C LEU A 132 8.63 -6.82 12.33
N TRP A 133 8.38 -7.13 11.06
CA TRP A 133 7.35 -8.10 10.67
C TRP A 133 7.63 -9.51 11.19
N THR A 134 8.89 -9.95 11.23
CA THR A 134 9.23 -11.27 11.77
C THR A 134 8.79 -11.42 13.22
N TRP A 135 8.87 -10.33 13.95
CA TRP A 135 8.45 -10.25 15.34
C TRP A 135 6.95 -10.05 15.47
N PHE A 136 6.39 -9.11 14.67
CA PHE A 136 4.97 -8.78 14.67
C PHE A 136 4.07 -9.99 14.40
N LYS A 137 4.39 -10.82 13.41
CA LYS A 137 3.60 -12.02 13.07
C LYS A 137 3.49 -13.05 14.21
N LYS A 138 4.36 -12.98 15.21
CA LYS A 138 4.33 -13.83 16.41
C LYS A 138 3.50 -13.22 17.54
N THR A 139 3.10 -11.97 17.43
CA THR A 139 2.26 -11.30 18.42
C THR A 139 0.80 -11.74 18.31
N ARG A 140 0.02 -11.53 19.38
CA ARG A 140 -1.43 -11.81 19.37
C ARG A 140 -2.13 -11.12 18.20
N LEU A 141 -1.76 -9.87 17.89
CA LEU A 141 -2.37 -9.09 16.82
C LEU A 141 -1.96 -9.61 15.44
N GLY A 142 -0.70 -9.99 15.24
CA GLY A 142 -0.23 -10.61 14.01
C GLY A 142 -0.93 -11.94 13.74
N ILE A 143 -1.04 -12.83 14.75
CA ILE A 143 -1.76 -14.10 14.63
C ILE A 143 -3.24 -13.84 14.31
N SER A 144 -3.86 -12.85 14.98
CA SER A 144 -5.26 -12.50 14.75
C SER A 144 -5.50 -11.98 13.33
N LEU A 145 -4.52 -11.29 12.73
CA LEU A 145 -4.60 -10.78 11.34
C LEU A 145 -4.77 -11.96 10.35
N TYR A 146 -3.96 -13.00 10.49
CA TYR A 146 -4.07 -14.21 9.67
C TYR A 146 -5.37 -14.98 9.95
N ALA A 147 -5.75 -15.11 11.21
CA ALA A 147 -6.95 -15.84 11.60
C ALA A 147 -8.23 -15.17 11.05
N VAL A 148 -8.33 -13.83 11.13
CA VAL A 148 -9.47 -13.07 10.60
C VAL A 148 -9.53 -13.17 9.08
N GLY A 149 -8.38 -13.11 8.40
CA GLY A 149 -8.32 -13.24 6.95
C GLY A 149 -8.74 -14.64 6.46
N ASN A 150 -8.38 -15.70 7.18
CA ASN A 150 -8.77 -17.05 6.81
C ASN A 150 -10.28 -17.28 7.01
N ASN A 151 -10.81 -16.93 8.19
CA ASN A 151 -12.25 -17.05 8.48
C ASN A 151 -12.63 -16.13 9.64
N ALA A 152 -13.19 -14.98 9.32
CA ALA A 152 -13.58 -13.98 10.32
C ALA A 152 -14.63 -14.50 11.31
N HIS A 153 -15.54 -15.39 10.88
CA HIS A 153 -16.56 -15.98 11.75
C HIS A 153 -15.93 -16.93 12.76
N ALA A 154 -15.12 -17.88 12.30
CA ALA A 154 -14.41 -18.81 13.17
C ALA A 154 -13.44 -18.07 14.13
N ALA A 155 -12.74 -17.04 13.66
CA ALA A 155 -11.89 -16.18 14.49
C ALA A 155 -12.70 -15.52 15.63
N SER A 156 -13.91 -15.03 15.33
CA SER A 156 -14.78 -14.41 16.34
C SER A 156 -15.26 -15.40 17.41
N LEU A 157 -15.56 -16.64 17.02
CA LEU A 157 -15.94 -17.72 17.96
C LEU A 157 -14.79 -18.08 18.90
N ASN A 158 -13.55 -17.93 18.47
CA ASN A 158 -12.35 -18.10 19.27
C ASN A 158 -11.94 -16.85 20.06
N GLY A 159 -12.83 -15.87 20.22
CA GLY A 159 -12.64 -14.67 21.04
C GLY A 159 -11.78 -13.58 20.40
N ILE A 160 -11.45 -13.66 19.10
CA ILE A 160 -10.72 -12.63 18.39
C ILE A 160 -11.67 -11.47 18.04
N ASN A 161 -11.28 -10.25 18.41
CA ASN A 161 -12.02 -9.05 18.05
C ASN A 161 -11.78 -8.66 16.59
N VAL A 162 -12.59 -9.20 15.67
CA VAL A 162 -12.51 -8.97 14.23
C VAL A 162 -12.50 -7.48 13.87
N LYS A 163 -13.30 -6.65 14.57
CA LYS A 163 -13.36 -5.21 14.30
C LYS A 163 -12.02 -4.52 14.58
N LYS A 164 -11.38 -4.82 15.72
CA LYS A 164 -10.07 -4.25 16.06
C LYS A 164 -8.99 -4.65 15.07
N VAL A 165 -9.01 -5.89 14.61
CA VAL A 165 -8.06 -6.40 13.61
C VAL A 165 -8.23 -5.68 12.28
N ASN A 166 -9.47 -5.49 11.82
CA ASN A 166 -9.76 -4.74 10.60
C ASN A 166 -9.33 -3.26 10.72
N TYR A 167 -9.66 -2.59 11.83
CA TYR A 167 -9.22 -1.20 12.07
C TYR A 167 -7.70 -1.08 11.99
N PHE A 168 -6.99 -2.03 12.60
CA PHE A 168 -5.54 -2.06 12.54
C PHE A 168 -5.04 -2.25 11.11
N ALA A 169 -5.58 -3.21 10.35
CA ALA A 169 -5.16 -3.51 8.99
C ALA A 169 -5.29 -2.28 8.07
N TYR A 170 -6.46 -1.63 8.08
CA TYR A 170 -6.70 -0.43 7.27
C TYR A 170 -5.90 0.79 7.76
N ALA A 171 -5.75 0.99 9.07
CA ALA A 171 -4.92 2.08 9.60
C ALA A 171 -3.45 1.91 9.21
N ALA A 172 -2.93 0.68 9.29
CA ALA A 172 -1.56 0.39 8.88
C ALA A 172 -1.38 0.48 7.35
N SER A 173 -2.38 0.08 6.56
CA SER A 173 -2.45 0.34 5.12
C SER A 173 -2.31 1.83 4.83
N GLY A 174 -3.09 2.67 5.51
CA GLY A 174 -3.03 4.12 5.36
C GLY A 174 -1.67 4.74 5.73
N ILE A 175 -0.98 4.20 6.76
CA ILE A 175 0.38 4.64 7.10
C ILE A 175 1.35 4.39 5.93
N PHE A 176 1.38 3.17 5.39
CA PHE A 176 2.26 2.84 4.28
C PHE A 176 1.90 3.61 3.00
N ALA A 177 0.61 3.87 2.76
CA ALA A 177 0.16 4.72 1.67
C ALA A 177 0.67 6.17 1.82
N ALA A 178 0.59 6.73 3.03
CA ALA A 178 1.13 8.06 3.33
C ALA A 178 2.66 8.12 3.19
N MET A 179 3.38 7.07 3.61
CA MET A 179 4.83 6.95 3.40
C MET A 179 5.18 6.88 1.90
N CYS A 180 4.36 6.20 1.10
CA CYS A 180 4.51 6.17 -0.36
C CYS A 180 4.36 7.58 -0.95
N GLY A 181 3.31 8.33 -0.57
CA GLY A 181 3.08 9.69 -1.03
C GLY A 181 4.20 10.66 -0.63
N LEU A 182 4.67 10.59 0.62
CA LEU A 182 5.83 11.37 1.09
C LEU A 182 7.11 11.03 0.32
N TYR A 183 7.36 9.75 0.06
CA TYR A 183 8.53 9.35 -0.72
C TYR A 183 8.42 9.80 -2.18
N ARG A 184 7.22 9.71 -2.77
CA ARG A 184 6.95 10.20 -4.13
C ARG A 184 7.33 11.66 -4.28
N VAL A 185 6.86 12.52 -3.38
CA VAL A 185 7.18 13.95 -3.36
C VAL A 185 8.67 14.20 -3.23
N ALA A 186 9.37 13.42 -2.41
CA ALA A 186 10.83 13.55 -2.27
C ALA A 186 11.57 13.15 -3.56
N VAL A 187 11.06 12.20 -4.34
CA VAL A 187 11.69 11.75 -5.60
C VAL A 187 11.37 12.69 -6.76
N THR A 188 10.14 13.18 -6.86
CA THR A 188 9.71 14.08 -7.94
C THR A 188 10.05 15.55 -7.68
N ALA A 189 10.39 15.89 -6.42
CA ALA A 189 10.59 17.27 -5.95
C ALA A 189 9.37 18.18 -6.17
N THR A 190 8.20 17.61 -6.41
CA THR A 190 6.95 18.31 -6.68
C THR A 190 5.76 17.46 -6.23
N GLY A 191 4.66 18.11 -5.85
CA GLY A 191 3.40 17.44 -5.51
C GLY A 191 2.52 17.24 -6.74
N SER A 192 1.66 16.23 -6.66
CA SER A 192 0.64 15.97 -7.67
C SER A 192 -0.66 15.48 -7.03
N PRO A 193 -1.80 16.08 -7.35
CA PRO A 193 -3.10 15.64 -6.85
C PRO A 193 -3.55 14.31 -7.46
N THR A 194 -2.92 13.88 -8.56
CA THR A 194 -3.16 12.60 -9.23
C THR A 194 -2.06 11.56 -8.97
N ALA A 195 -1.15 11.85 -8.03
CA ALA A 195 0.03 11.02 -7.78
C ALA A 195 -0.28 9.53 -7.55
N GLY A 196 -1.44 9.21 -6.96
CA GLY A 196 -1.83 7.84 -6.64
C GLY A 196 -2.50 7.06 -7.78
N GLU A 197 -3.03 7.73 -8.81
CA GLU A 197 -3.88 7.08 -9.82
C GLU A 197 -3.17 5.94 -10.58
N SER A 198 -1.90 6.14 -10.91
CA SER A 198 -1.10 5.16 -11.65
C SER A 198 -0.66 3.95 -10.81
N PHE A 199 -0.77 4.02 -9.47
CA PHE A 199 -0.19 3.03 -8.58
C PHE A 199 -1.11 1.88 -8.19
N PHE A 200 -2.42 2.04 -8.37
CA PHE A 200 -3.39 1.04 -7.94
C PHE A 200 -3.14 -0.35 -8.55
N ASN A 201 -3.06 -0.43 -9.89
CA ASN A 201 -2.83 -1.70 -10.58
C ASN A 201 -1.48 -2.33 -10.20
N GLN A 202 -0.47 -1.49 -9.98
CA GLN A 202 0.88 -1.90 -9.61
C GLN A 202 0.91 -2.49 -8.18
N ALA A 203 0.14 -1.88 -7.25
CA ALA A 203 0.01 -2.37 -5.88
C ALA A 203 -0.56 -3.78 -5.84
N ILE A 204 -1.69 -3.99 -6.51
CA ILE A 204 -2.34 -5.31 -6.55
C ILE A 204 -1.42 -6.33 -7.21
N SER A 205 -0.90 -6.01 -8.40
CA SER A 205 -0.04 -6.95 -9.16
C SER A 205 1.17 -7.38 -8.33
N ALA A 206 1.90 -6.44 -7.74
CA ALA A 206 3.07 -6.76 -6.92
C ALA A 206 2.70 -7.62 -5.70
N THR A 207 1.58 -7.32 -5.05
CA THR A 207 1.14 -8.02 -3.83
C THR A 207 0.71 -9.45 -4.15
N VAL A 208 -0.03 -9.66 -5.25
CA VAL A 208 -0.50 -10.99 -5.67
C VAL A 208 0.65 -11.84 -6.22
N ILE A 209 1.54 -11.27 -7.05
CA ILE A 209 2.78 -11.95 -7.49
C ILE A 209 3.62 -12.37 -6.27
N GLY A 210 3.61 -11.58 -5.21
CA GLY A 210 4.25 -11.89 -3.94
C GLY A 210 3.56 -12.97 -3.11
N GLY A 211 2.46 -13.57 -3.61
CA GLY A 211 1.76 -14.68 -2.96
C GLY A 211 0.80 -14.25 -1.85
N THR A 212 0.40 -12.98 -1.80
CA THR A 212 -0.68 -12.55 -0.90
C THR A 212 -2.03 -12.72 -1.59
N LEU A 213 -2.93 -13.51 -1.00
CA LEU A 213 -4.26 -13.73 -1.55
C LEU A 213 -5.15 -12.52 -1.34
N LEU A 214 -6.00 -12.22 -2.33
CA LEU A 214 -7.00 -11.16 -2.24
C LEU A 214 -8.16 -11.54 -1.30
N THR A 215 -8.40 -12.83 -1.11
CA THR A 215 -9.40 -13.39 -0.19
C THR A 215 -9.00 -13.31 1.27
N GLY A 216 -7.73 -13.07 1.56
CA GLY A 216 -7.18 -12.94 2.90
C GLY A 216 -6.49 -14.18 3.45
N GLY A 217 -5.99 -14.08 4.66
CA GLY A 217 -5.41 -15.19 5.45
C GLY A 217 -4.06 -15.71 5.01
N ILE A 218 -3.64 -15.48 3.77
CA ILE A 218 -2.36 -15.95 3.23
C ILE A 218 -1.58 -14.78 2.66
N GLY A 219 -0.29 -14.70 2.98
CA GLY A 219 0.60 -13.66 2.50
C GLY A 219 1.56 -13.16 3.57
N GLY A 220 2.21 -12.04 3.27
CA GLY A 220 3.12 -11.38 4.20
C GLY A 220 4.16 -10.52 3.51
N GLN A 221 4.85 -9.70 4.30
CA GLN A 221 5.76 -8.67 3.77
C GLN A 221 6.91 -9.23 2.93
N TYR A 222 7.46 -10.40 3.27
CA TYR A 222 8.56 -10.98 2.51
C TYR A 222 8.15 -11.32 1.07
N GLY A 223 7.04 -12.06 0.93
CA GLY A 223 6.50 -12.37 -0.38
C GLY A 223 6.16 -11.11 -1.17
N THR A 224 5.51 -10.16 -0.53
CA THR A 224 5.15 -8.87 -1.15
C THR A 224 6.35 -8.11 -1.69
N ILE A 225 7.47 -8.03 -0.94
CA ILE A 225 8.69 -7.36 -1.44
C ILE A 225 9.35 -8.14 -2.58
N ILE A 226 9.34 -9.47 -2.53
CA ILE A 226 9.79 -10.29 -3.68
C ILE A 226 8.91 -10.02 -4.90
N GLY A 227 7.59 -9.92 -4.71
CA GLY A 227 6.64 -9.54 -5.77
C GLY A 227 6.91 -8.16 -6.35
N VAL A 228 7.25 -7.17 -5.51
CA VAL A 228 7.68 -5.84 -5.96
C VAL A 228 8.93 -5.92 -6.84
N LEU A 229 9.93 -6.69 -6.42
CA LEU A 229 11.17 -6.84 -7.19
C LEU A 229 10.91 -7.54 -8.53
N ALA A 230 10.09 -8.59 -8.54
CA ALA A 230 9.69 -9.30 -9.75
C ALA A 230 8.90 -8.40 -10.70
N PHE A 231 7.89 -7.69 -10.19
CA PHE A 231 7.08 -6.74 -10.95
C PHE A 231 7.94 -5.63 -11.57
N LYS A 232 8.85 -5.06 -10.75
CA LYS A 232 9.76 -4.02 -11.22
C LYS A 232 10.72 -4.55 -12.29
N ALA A 233 11.30 -5.73 -12.11
CA ALA A 233 12.18 -6.34 -13.09
C ALA A 233 11.48 -6.56 -14.44
N ILE A 234 10.23 -7.01 -14.43
CA ILE A 234 9.43 -7.18 -15.65
C ILE A 234 9.20 -5.83 -16.33
N ASN A 235 8.81 -4.79 -15.58
CA ASN A 235 8.60 -3.46 -16.14
C ASN A 235 9.91 -2.88 -16.74
N ASP A 236 11.03 -3.02 -16.05
CA ASP A 236 12.32 -2.54 -16.53
C ASP A 236 12.76 -3.28 -17.81
N LEU A 237 12.53 -4.59 -17.89
CA LEU A 237 12.78 -5.36 -19.10
C LEU A 237 11.94 -4.88 -20.28
N LEU A 238 10.66 -4.57 -20.08
CA LEU A 238 9.79 -4.02 -21.13
C LEU A 238 10.30 -2.67 -21.65
N VAL A 239 10.68 -1.78 -20.73
CA VAL A 239 11.25 -0.47 -21.08
C VAL A 239 12.58 -0.65 -21.84
N PHE A 240 13.45 -1.55 -21.37
CA PHE A 240 14.74 -1.85 -22.02
C PHE A 240 14.56 -2.46 -23.41
N ALA A 241 13.50 -3.27 -23.61
CA ALA A 241 13.13 -3.82 -24.91
C ALA A 241 12.50 -2.79 -25.88
N GLY A 242 12.41 -1.51 -25.46
CA GLY A 242 11.83 -0.44 -26.28
C GLY A 242 10.30 -0.46 -26.37
N ALA A 243 9.62 -1.20 -25.47
CA ALA A 243 8.18 -1.19 -25.40
C ALA A 243 7.64 0.20 -25.01
N SER A 244 6.64 0.69 -25.75
CA SER A 244 5.98 1.94 -25.39
C SER A 244 5.22 1.81 -24.07
N SER A 245 4.91 2.96 -23.44
CA SER A 245 4.13 3.03 -22.20
C SER A 245 2.78 2.27 -22.30
N TYR A 246 2.15 2.28 -23.47
CA TYR A 246 0.89 1.56 -23.71
C TYR A 246 1.04 0.05 -23.59
N TRP A 247 2.12 -0.52 -24.11
CA TRP A 247 2.44 -1.94 -23.96
C TRP A 247 2.72 -2.32 -22.52
N SER A 248 3.42 -1.46 -21.77
CA SER A 248 3.65 -1.67 -20.35
C SER A 248 2.35 -1.72 -19.57
N THR A 249 1.39 -0.81 -19.84
CA THR A 249 0.08 -0.78 -19.21
C THR A 249 -0.74 -2.04 -19.53
N LEU A 250 -0.76 -2.46 -20.81
CA LEU A 250 -1.43 -3.69 -21.25
C LEU A 250 -0.86 -4.91 -20.53
N PHE A 251 0.47 -4.98 -20.42
CA PHE A 251 1.15 -6.09 -19.77
C PHE A 251 0.88 -6.13 -18.25
N GLN A 252 0.80 -4.97 -17.60
CA GLN A 252 0.42 -4.87 -16.20
C GLN A 252 -1.00 -5.41 -15.95
N GLY A 253 -1.96 -5.07 -16.81
CA GLY A 253 -3.31 -5.62 -16.75
C GLY A 253 -3.36 -7.14 -16.99
N ALA A 254 -2.61 -7.64 -17.98
CA ALA A 254 -2.50 -9.07 -18.23
C ALA A 254 -1.85 -9.84 -17.07
N LEU A 255 -0.79 -9.27 -16.48
CA LEU A 255 -0.15 -9.82 -15.29
C LEU A 255 -1.11 -9.87 -14.09
N LEU A 256 -1.92 -8.82 -13.89
CA LEU A 256 -2.90 -8.80 -12.84
C LEU A 256 -3.93 -9.94 -13.01
N ILE A 257 -4.48 -10.10 -14.22
CA ILE A 257 -5.42 -11.18 -14.53
C ILE A 257 -4.77 -12.55 -14.27
N ALA A 258 -3.55 -12.76 -14.79
CA ALA A 258 -2.83 -14.01 -14.60
C ALA A 258 -2.57 -14.31 -13.11
N ALA A 259 -2.15 -13.31 -12.34
CA ALA A 259 -1.88 -13.45 -10.93
C ALA A 259 -3.17 -13.79 -10.12
N VAL A 260 -4.28 -13.12 -10.43
CA VAL A 260 -5.58 -13.41 -9.80
C VAL A 260 -6.06 -14.81 -10.17
N LEU A 261 -5.95 -15.21 -11.44
CA LEU A 261 -6.33 -16.56 -11.87
C LEU A 261 -5.54 -17.65 -11.16
N VAL A 262 -4.21 -17.50 -11.05
CA VAL A 262 -3.36 -18.44 -10.32
C VAL A 262 -3.77 -18.52 -8.85
N SER A 263 -4.04 -17.38 -8.22
CA SER A 263 -4.51 -17.31 -6.83
C SER A 263 -5.83 -18.07 -6.66
N THR A 264 -6.83 -17.77 -7.49
CA THR A 264 -8.16 -18.39 -7.43
C THR A 264 -8.13 -19.90 -7.72
N ILE A 265 -7.35 -20.33 -8.71
CA ILE A 265 -7.19 -21.77 -9.02
C ILE A 265 -6.55 -22.51 -7.85
N SER A 266 -5.53 -21.92 -7.22
CA SER A 266 -4.88 -22.49 -6.04
C SER A 266 -5.84 -22.65 -4.87
N GLU A 267 -6.71 -21.68 -4.63
CA GLU A 267 -7.73 -21.70 -3.59
C GLU A 267 -8.76 -22.82 -3.83
N ILE A 268 -9.35 -22.88 -5.01
CA ILE A 268 -10.32 -23.94 -5.40
C ILE A 268 -9.70 -25.32 -5.25
N ARG A 269 -8.43 -25.46 -5.59
CA ARG A 269 -7.71 -26.74 -5.47
C ARG A 269 -7.49 -27.15 -4.02
N ASN A 270 -7.24 -26.20 -3.14
CA ASN A 270 -7.06 -26.46 -1.70
C ASN A 270 -8.39 -26.81 -1.03
N GLU A 271 -9.48 -26.10 -1.32
CA GLU A 271 -10.83 -26.41 -0.83
C GLU A 271 -11.28 -27.83 -1.24
N ARG A 272 -11.00 -28.22 -2.48
CA ARG A 272 -11.32 -29.59 -2.94
C ARG A 272 -10.55 -30.68 -2.19
N LYS A 273 -9.32 -30.40 -1.75
CA LYS A 273 -8.54 -31.38 -0.96
C LYS A 273 -9.11 -31.55 0.44
N GLU A 274 -9.53 -30.43 1.08
CA GLU A 274 -10.14 -30.46 2.42
C GLU A 274 -11.52 -31.16 2.43
N LEU A 275 -12.22 -31.22 1.30
CA LEU A 275 -13.49 -31.93 1.18
C LEU A 275 -13.35 -33.44 0.94
N VAL A 276 -12.15 -33.92 0.62
CA VAL A 276 -11.84 -35.33 0.30
C VAL A 276 -11.13 -36.04 1.46
N GLU A 277 -10.57 -35.30 2.41
CA GLU A 277 -10.03 -35.77 3.67
C GLU A 277 -11.10 -35.75 4.79
#